data_67aa7007fa7474bc30cf65c9a58e79f9
#
_entry.id   67aa7007fa7474bc30cf65c9a58e79f9
#
_cell.length_a   1.000
_cell.length_b   1.000
_cell.length_c   1.000
_cell.angle_alpha   90.00
_cell.angle_beta   90.00
_cell.angle_gamma   90.00
#
_symmetry.space_group_name_H-M   'P 1'
#
loop_
_entity.id
_entity.type
_entity.pdbx_description
1 polymer ?
#
loop_
_entity_poly.entity_id
_entity_poly.type
_entity_poly.pdbx_seq_one_letter_code
_entity_poly.pdbx_strand_id
1 'polypeptide(L)'
;MNEQNHKELKVVSDFEPAGSQPDAINNLVSGLQDGLLHQTLLGVTGSGKTYTMAKVIEETQRPAIIMAHNKTLAAQLYGEFRDFFPNNSVEYFVSYYDYYQPEAYVPTSDTYIAKDASINEHIEQMRLSATKALIERKDTIVVATVSSIYGLGAPESYLKMVVHLDRGDTVSQRDLVLRLSALQYTRNDLDFRRATFRVRGDTVDVYPADSDKEALRIEFFGDEIERLSWFDPLTGVVINEIPRATIFPKTHYVTPKETVTNCIPDIKDELKSRLEFLKENNKLVEAQRLQERTNYDIEMMRELGYCQGIENYSRYLSGRNPGESPPCLFDYIPKDAIVFIDESHVSVPQIGAMYKGDRSRKETLVEYGFRLPSALDNRPLKFEEWEMLAPQRIYVSATPSKYEKEHQDNLVELIIRPTGLTDPDVEIRPAHTQIDDVIGECNERVAIKERVLITTLTKRMAEDLTDYLNENNISARYMHSDIDTVERVEIIRDLRLGKFDVLVGIN
;
A
#
# COMPACT_ATOMS: atom_id res chain seq x y z
N MET A 1 -20.15 -1.00 17.19
CA MET A 1 -20.25 -1.06 15.72
C MET A 1 -21.67 -0.68 15.35
N ASN A 2 -21.86 0.45 14.68
CA ASN A 2 -23.20 0.92 14.29
C ASN A 2 -23.64 0.18 13.03
N GLU A 3 -24.78 -0.49 13.06
CA GLU A 3 -25.44 -1.11 11.89
C GLU A 3 -25.81 -0.09 10.77
N GLN A 4 -25.66 1.20 11.01
CA GLN A 4 -26.04 2.28 10.06
C GLN A 4 -25.03 2.55 8.94
N ASN A 5 -23.83 2.00 8.98
CA ASN A 5 -22.77 2.25 7.96
C ASN A 5 -22.55 1.06 7.00
N HIS A 6 -23.42 0.06 7.02
CA HIS A 6 -23.33 -1.07 6.10
C HIS A 6 -24.18 -0.81 4.86
N LYS A 7 -23.52 -0.55 3.73
CA LYS A 7 -24.16 -0.54 2.42
C LYS A 7 -23.93 -1.89 1.74
N GLU A 8 -24.93 -2.33 1.00
CA GLU A 8 -24.80 -3.50 0.13
C GLU A 8 -23.68 -3.26 -0.90
N LEU A 9 -22.80 -4.22 -1.08
CA LEU A 9 -21.78 -4.20 -2.13
C LEU A 9 -22.50 -4.45 -3.46
N LYS A 10 -22.61 -3.42 -4.29
CA LYS A 10 -23.36 -3.48 -5.54
C LYS A 10 -22.56 -2.92 -6.70
N VAL A 11 -22.39 -3.76 -7.73
CA VAL A 11 -21.72 -3.37 -8.98
C VAL A 11 -22.65 -2.48 -9.80
N VAL A 12 -22.13 -1.33 -10.20
CA VAL A 12 -22.76 -0.43 -11.17
C VAL A 12 -21.97 -0.54 -12.47
N SER A 13 -22.60 -1.09 -13.49
CA SER A 13 -21.95 -1.32 -14.79
C SER A 13 -22.99 -1.38 -15.89
N ASP A 14 -22.62 -0.90 -17.08
CA ASP A 14 -23.41 -1.07 -18.31
C ASP A 14 -23.24 -2.48 -18.93
N PHE A 15 -22.35 -3.31 -18.34
CA PHE A 15 -22.08 -4.65 -18.83
C PHE A 15 -22.79 -5.70 -17.98
N GLU A 16 -23.26 -6.74 -18.64
CA GLU A 16 -23.75 -7.97 -18.02
C GLU A 16 -22.71 -9.09 -18.18
N PRO A 17 -22.65 -10.05 -17.25
CA PRO A 17 -21.75 -11.19 -17.39
C PRO A 17 -21.97 -11.95 -18.69
N ALA A 18 -20.92 -12.15 -19.47
CA ALA A 18 -21.01 -12.79 -20.78
C ALA A 18 -19.92 -13.85 -20.98
N GLY A 19 -20.09 -14.72 -21.99
CA GLY A 19 -19.16 -15.80 -22.28
C GLY A 19 -19.05 -16.81 -21.16
N SER A 20 -17.84 -17.05 -20.64
CA SER A 20 -17.59 -17.95 -19.50
C SER A 20 -17.67 -17.25 -18.13
N GLN A 21 -17.97 -15.95 -18.07
CA GLN A 21 -18.02 -15.20 -16.81
C GLN A 21 -19.12 -15.70 -15.84
N PRO A 22 -20.38 -15.98 -16.27
CA PRO A 22 -21.41 -16.48 -15.35
C PRO A 22 -21.00 -17.77 -14.65
N ASP A 23 -20.47 -18.72 -15.37
CA ASP A 23 -20.01 -19.99 -14.81
C ASP A 23 -18.80 -19.81 -13.89
N ALA A 24 -17.86 -18.93 -14.28
CA ALA A 24 -16.70 -18.62 -13.45
C ALA A 24 -17.09 -17.96 -12.14
N ILE A 25 -18.01 -16.99 -12.15
CA ILE A 25 -18.53 -16.33 -10.95
C ILE A 25 -19.19 -17.37 -10.03
N ASN A 26 -20.10 -18.17 -10.56
CA ASN A 26 -20.81 -19.19 -9.78
C ASN A 26 -19.86 -20.21 -9.14
N ASN A 27 -18.86 -20.67 -9.89
CA ASN A 27 -17.89 -21.64 -9.39
C ASN A 27 -17.01 -21.06 -8.28
N LEU A 28 -16.53 -19.80 -8.44
CA LEU A 28 -15.74 -19.14 -7.40
C LEU A 28 -16.55 -18.88 -6.14
N VAL A 29 -17.81 -18.42 -6.28
CA VAL A 29 -18.72 -18.16 -5.15
C VAL A 29 -19.03 -19.46 -4.42
N SER A 30 -19.35 -20.55 -5.14
CA SER A 30 -19.58 -21.85 -4.51
C SER A 30 -18.34 -22.34 -3.75
N GLY A 31 -17.15 -22.23 -4.33
CA GLY A 31 -15.91 -22.60 -3.66
C GLY A 31 -15.66 -21.79 -2.38
N LEU A 32 -15.98 -20.47 -2.38
CA LEU A 32 -15.89 -19.65 -1.16
C LEU A 32 -16.90 -20.08 -0.11
N GLN A 33 -18.14 -20.45 -0.49
CA GLN A 33 -19.16 -20.95 0.42
C GLN A 33 -18.82 -22.33 0.99
N ASP A 34 -18.17 -23.18 0.20
CA ASP A 34 -17.69 -24.50 0.62
C ASP A 34 -16.42 -24.42 1.50
N GLY A 35 -15.88 -23.21 1.72
CA GLY A 35 -14.73 -22.98 2.57
C GLY A 35 -13.38 -23.29 1.93
N LEU A 36 -13.29 -23.40 0.61
CA LEU A 36 -12.01 -23.60 -0.10
C LEU A 36 -11.07 -22.43 0.19
N LEU A 37 -9.83 -22.75 0.52
CA LEU A 37 -8.83 -21.72 0.90
C LEU A 37 -8.09 -21.17 -0.31
N HIS A 38 -7.92 -21.95 -1.36
CA HIS A 38 -7.11 -21.61 -2.52
C HIS A 38 -7.86 -21.89 -3.81
N GLN A 39 -8.31 -20.86 -4.50
CA GLN A 39 -8.93 -21.00 -5.82
C GLN A 39 -8.09 -20.26 -6.86
N THR A 40 -8.04 -20.78 -8.07
CA THR A 40 -7.31 -20.13 -9.19
C THR A 40 -8.31 -19.75 -10.28
N LEU A 41 -8.34 -18.46 -10.64
CA LEU A 41 -9.01 -17.95 -11.83
C LEU A 41 -7.99 -17.83 -12.97
N LEU A 42 -8.01 -18.81 -13.86
CA LEU A 42 -7.20 -18.81 -15.08
C LEU A 42 -7.94 -17.98 -16.14
N GLY A 43 -7.57 -16.71 -16.26
CA GLY A 43 -8.23 -15.78 -17.15
C GLY A 43 -7.30 -15.19 -18.20
N VAL A 44 -7.58 -15.41 -19.48
CA VAL A 44 -6.82 -14.78 -20.57
C VAL A 44 -6.95 -13.25 -20.54
N THR A 45 -5.99 -12.55 -21.13
CA THR A 45 -6.06 -11.08 -21.21
C THR A 45 -7.29 -10.67 -22.03
N GLY A 46 -8.05 -9.70 -21.49
CA GLY A 46 -9.29 -9.23 -22.13
C GLY A 46 -10.53 -10.10 -21.87
N SER A 47 -10.45 -11.12 -21.01
CA SER A 47 -11.62 -11.95 -20.63
C SER A 47 -12.54 -11.28 -19.59
N GLY A 48 -12.14 -10.13 -19.03
CA GLY A 48 -12.89 -9.43 -18.00
C GLY A 48 -12.63 -9.96 -16.59
N LYS A 49 -11.38 -10.32 -16.26
CA LYS A 49 -10.98 -10.77 -14.92
C LYS A 49 -11.43 -9.81 -13.82
N THR A 50 -11.19 -8.49 -13.99
CA THR A 50 -11.55 -7.46 -13.01
C THR A 50 -13.05 -7.42 -12.77
N TYR A 51 -13.84 -7.49 -13.83
CA TYR A 51 -15.30 -7.54 -13.73
C TYR A 51 -15.78 -8.81 -13.02
N THR A 52 -15.17 -9.97 -13.33
CA THR A 52 -15.46 -11.24 -12.64
C THR A 52 -15.16 -11.13 -11.14
N MET A 53 -14.03 -10.54 -10.74
CA MET A 53 -13.72 -10.27 -9.31
C MET A 53 -14.78 -9.38 -8.67
N ALA A 54 -15.19 -8.31 -9.35
CA ALA A 54 -16.22 -7.40 -8.84
C ALA A 54 -17.55 -8.13 -8.62
N LYS A 55 -17.97 -8.98 -9.55
CA LYS A 55 -19.21 -9.78 -9.41
C LYS A 55 -19.12 -10.82 -8.30
N VAL A 56 -17.96 -11.45 -8.07
CA VAL A 56 -17.75 -12.35 -6.92
C VAL A 56 -17.88 -11.59 -5.60
N ILE A 57 -17.36 -10.36 -5.52
CA ILE A 57 -17.50 -9.49 -4.33
C ILE A 57 -18.97 -9.13 -4.10
N GLU A 58 -19.69 -8.76 -5.16
CA GLU A 58 -21.13 -8.45 -5.10
C GLU A 58 -21.93 -9.65 -4.59
N GLU A 59 -21.73 -10.83 -5.16
CA GLU A 59 -22.49 -12.03 -4.79
C GLU A 59 -22.20 -12.51 -3.36
N THR A 60 -20.98 -12.34 -2.90
CA THR A 60 -20.57 -12.81 -1.56
C THR A 60 -20.84 -11.82 -0.44
N GLN A 61 -21.01 -10.52 -0.75
CA GLN A 61 -21.22 -9.44 0.22
C GLN A 61 -20.12 -9.38 1.30
N ARG A 62 -18.89 -9.73 0.96
CA ARG A 62 -17.75 -9.79 1.87
C ARG A 62 -16.72 -8.70 1.57
N PRO A 63 -16.03 -8.16 2.61
CA PRO A 63 -14.89 -7.29 2.40
C PRO A 63 -13.84 -7.96 1.51
N ALA A 64 -13.16 -7.19 0.68
CA ALA A 64 -12.17 -7.74 -0.23
C ALA A 64 -10.84 -6.98 -0.20
N ILE A 65 -9.75 -7.72 -0.35
CA ILE A 65 -8.42 -7.18 -0.58
C ILE A 65 -7.94 -7.63 -1.95
N ILE A 66 -7.50 -6.69 -2.76
CA ILE A 66 -7.00 -6.96 -4.12
C ILE A 66 -5.52 -6.61 -4.14
N MET A 67 -4.68 -7.63 -4.21
CA MET A 67 -3.23 -7.46 -4.23
C MET A 67 -2.71 -7.36 -5.66
N ALA A 68 -1.99 -6.28 -5.95
CA ALA A 68 -1.31 -6.04 -7.22
C ALA A 68 0.21 -6.02 -7.02
N HIS A 69 0.98 -6.45 -8.01
CA HIS A 69 2.45 -6.55 -7.89
C HIS A 69 3.18 -5.21 -8.00
N ASN A 70 2.53 -4.14 -8.47
CA ASN A 70 3.12 -2.80 -8.52
C ASN A 70 2.09 -1.68 -8.34
N LYS A 71 2.56 -0.44 -8.14
CA LYS A 71 1.70 0.74 -7.93
C LYS A 71 0.85 1.10 -9.15
N THR A 72 1.36 0.91 -10.37
CA THR A 72 0.67 1.27 -11.62
C THR A 72 -0.57 0.38 -11.81
N LEU A 73 -0.39 -0.94 -11.67
CA LEU A 73 -1.52 -1.87 -11.74
C LEU A 73 -2.50 -1.65 -10.59
N ALA A 74 -1.99 -1.39 -9.37
CA ALA A 74 -2.86 -1.08 -8.24
C ALA A 74 -3.68 0.20 -8.48
N ALA A 75 -3.11 1.23 -9.08
CA ALA A 75 -3.84 2.46 -9.42
C ALA A 75 -4.91 2.22 -10.48
N GLN A 76 -4.63 1.38 -11.50
CA GLN A 76 -5.60 0.98 -12.51
C GLN A 76 -6.77 0.22 -11.86
N LEU A 77 -6.49 -0.83 -11.08
CA LEU A 77 -7.50 -1.62 -10.39
C LEU A 77 -8.34 -0.75 -9.44
N TYR A 78 -7.68 0.16 -8.69
CA TYR A 78 -8.39 1.09 -7.83
C TYR A 78 -9.39 1.96 -8.60
N GLY A 79 -9.01 2.48 -9.77
CA GLY A 79 -9.91 3.21 -10.66
C GLY A 79 -11.08 2.35 -11.11
N GLU A 80 -10.82 1.16 -11.65
CA GLU A 80 -11.84 0.22 -12.13
C GLU A 80 -12.83 -0.18 -11.01
N PHE A 81 -12.32 -0.52 -9.81
CA PHE A 81 -13.19 -0.88 -8.68
C PHE A 81 -14.00 0.31 -8.15
N ARG A 82 -13.46 1.53 -8.17
CA ARG A 82 -14.25 2.74 -7.84
C ARG A 82 -15.39 2.96 -8.80
N ASP A 83 -15.16 2.69 -10.08
CA ASP A 83 -16.23 2.81 -11.10
C ASP A 83 -17.28 1.71 -10.91
N PHE A 84 -16.89 0.48 -10.57
CA PHE A 84 -17.81 -0.62 -10.28
C PHE A 84 -18.58 -0.44 -8.97
N PHE A 85 -17.98 0.17 -7.94
CA PHE A 85 -18.55 0.31 -6.60
C PHE A 85 -18.63 1.79 -6.14
N PRO A 86 -19.35 2.67 -6.88
CA PRO A 86 -19.35 4.10 -6.59
C PRO A 86 -20.01 4.46 -5.25
N ASN A 87 -20.79 3.56 -4.66
CA ASN A 87 -21.52 3.77 -3.41
C ASN A 87 -20.88 3.09 -2.18
N ASN A 88 -19.80 2.35 -2.38
CA ASN A 88 -19.11 1.57 -1.34
C ASN A 88 -17.71 2.17 -1.05
N SER A 89 -17.03 1.65 -0.05
CA SER A 89 -15.69 2.10 0.31
C SER A 89 -14.66 1.34 -0.53
N VAL A 90 -14.11 1.99 -1.53
CA VAL A 90 -12.97 1.48 -2.30
C VAL A 90 -11.73 2.27 -1.90
N GLU A 91 -10.75 1.59 -1.35
CA GLU A 91 -9.59 2.18 -0.69
C GLU A 91 -8.28 1.76 -1.37
N TYR A 92 -7.23 2.59 -1.20
CA TYR A 92 -5.94 2.39 -1.83
C TYR A 92 -4.82 2.27 -0.80
N PHE A 93 -4.10 1.15 -0.81
CA PHE A 93 -3.06 0.86 0.17
C PHE A 93 -1.76 0.42 -0.50
N VAL A 94 -0.94 1.39 -0.92
CA VAL A 94 0.37 1.14 -1.54
C VAL A 94 1.49 1.79 -0.73
N SER A 95 2.74 1.60 -1.13
CA SER A 95 3.87 2.30 -0.50
C SER A 95 3.72 3.82 -0.67
N TYR A 96 3.77 4.56 0.44
CA TYR A 96 3.64 6.03 0.45
C TYR A 96 4.94 6.77 0.14
N TYR A 97 6.01 6.06 -0.20
CA TYR A 97 7.25 6.68 -0.63
C TYR A 97 7.25 6.95 -2.13
N ASP A 98 7.50 8.20 -2.54
CA ASP A 98 7.84 8.54 -3.92
C ASP A 98 9.27 8.13 -4.23
N TYR A 99 10.17 8.36 -3.27
CA TYR A 99 11.55 7.89 -3.27
C TYR A 99 11.86 7.19 -1.95
N TYR A 100 12.57 6.08 -2.00
CA TYR A 100 12.97 5.34 -0.82
C TYR A 100 14.34 4.70 -0.99
N GLN A 101 15.30 5.19 -0.22
CA GLN A 101 16.60 4.57 -0.03
C GLN A 101 16.67 4.00 1.39
N PRO A 102 16.65 2.67 1.56
CA PRO A 102 16.76 2.08 2.88
C PRO A 102 18.15 2.30 3.47
N GLU A 103 18.21 2.41 4.80
CA GLU A 103 19.47 2.38 5.54
C GLU A 103 20.24 1.10 5.22
N ALA A 104 21.50 1.21 4.85
CA ALA A 104 22.34 0.07 4.53
C ALA A 104 23.82 0.33 4.90
N TYR A 105 24.58 -0.74 5.06
CA TYR A 105 26.03 -0.66 5.21
C TYR A 105 26.71 -1.62 4.24
N VAL A 106 27.72 -1.15 3.56
CA VAL A 106 28.53 -1.92 2.60
C VAL A 106 29.91 -2.16 3.20
N PRO A 107 30.18 -3.35 3.79
CA PRO A 107 31.43 -3.61 4.50
C PRO A 107 32.67 -3.50 3.63
N THR A 108 32.59 -3.88 2.36
CA THR A 108 33.73 -3.87 1.42
C THR A 108 34.29 -2.48 1.12
N SER A 109 33.45 -1.44 1.20
CA SER A 109 33.82 -0.05 0.97
C SER A 109 33.74 0.82 2.23
N ASP A 110 33.42 0.23 3.39
CA ASP A 110 33.17 0.92 4.67
C ASP A 110 32.19 2.09 4.47
N THR A 111 31.12 1.87 3.69
CA THR A 111 30.18 2.92 3.31
C THR A 111 28.86 2.72 4.02
N TYR A 112 28.50 3.69 4.87
CA TYR A 112 27.15 3.76 5.47
C TYR A 112 26.25 4.61 4.58
N ILE A 113 25.11 4.04 4.23
CA ILE A 113 24.06 4.68 3.47
C ILE A 113 22.94 5.04 4.46
N ALA A 114 22.73 6.32 4.70
CA ALA A 114 21.64 6.77 5.54
C ALA A 114 20.28 6.51 4.86
N LYS A 115 19.25 6.26 5.67
CA LYS A 115 17.87 6.21 5.17
C LYS A 115 17.51 7.59 4.58
N ASP A 116 17.07 7.58 3.33
CA ASP A 116 16.52 8.76 2.65
C ASP A 116 15.17 8.39 2.04
N ALA A 117 14.17 9.25 2.24
CA ALA A 117 12.83 8.95 1.78
C ALA A 117 12.03 10.24 1.56
N SER A 118 11.32 10.29 0.46
CA SER A 118 10.30 11.29 0.18
C SER A 118 8.91 10.66 0.36
N ILE A 119 8.11 11.25 1.22
CA ILE A 119 6.75 10.76 1.55
C ILE A 119 5.74 11.51 0.69
N ASN A 120 4.86 10.75 0.04
CA ASN A 120 3.68 11.27 -0.62
C ASN A 120 2.53 11.39 0.39
N GLU A 121 2.23 12.61 0.81
CA GLU A 121 1.20 12.89 1.81
C GLU A 121 -0.20 12.43 1.39
N HIS A 122 -0.50 12.45 0.10
CA HIS A 122 -1.79 11.99 -0.40
C HIS A 122 -1.93 10.46 -0.30
N ILE A 123 -0.88 9.71 -0.67
CA ILE A 123 -0.88 8.25 -0.51
C ILE A 123 -0.90 7.87 0.99
N GLU A 124 -0.19 8.61 1.85
CA GLU A 124 -0.26 8.40 3.31
C GLU A 124 -1.70 8.55 3.82
N GLN A 125 -2.40 9.61 3.40
CA GLN A 125 -3.81 9.83 3.71
C GLN A 125 -4.70 8.66 3.25
N MET A 126 -4.53 8.19 2.00
CA MET A 126 -5.30 7.06 1.49
C MET A 126 -5.08 5.78 2.30
N ARG A 127 -3.86 5.54 2.80
CA ARG A 127 -3.56 4.41 3.70
C ARG A 127 -4.27 4.52 5.04
N LEU A 128 -4.34 5.72 5.61
CA LEU A 128 -5.10 5.97 6.85
C LEU A 128 -6.60 5.77 6.63
N SER A 129 -7.12 6.24 5.49
CA SER A 129 -8.51 6.00 5.07
C SER A 129 -8.81 4.50 4.97
N ALA A 130 -7.91 3.73 4.34
CA ALA A 130 -8.08 2.29 4.18
C ALA A 130 -8.17 1.53 5.52
N THR A 131 -7.28 1.83 6.47
CA THR A 131 -7.32 1.20 7.79
C THR A 131 -8.56 1.63 8.59
N LYS A 132 -8.97 2.88 8.51
CA LYS A 132 -10.22 3.37 9.10
C LYS A 132 -11.42 2.64 8.52
N ALA A 133 -11.50 2.54 7.19
CA ALA A 133 -12.60 1.86 6.51
C ALA A 133 -12.72 0.38 6.91
N LEU A 134 -11.60 -0.34 6.99
CA LEU A 134 -11.56 -1.73 7.46
C LEU A 134 -12.06 -1.90 8.91
N ILE A 135 -11.86 -0.88 9.76
CA ILE A 135 -12.32 -0.89 11.15
C ILE A 135 -13.82 -0.54 11.25
N GLU A 136 -14.28 0.45 10.48
CA GLU A 136 -15.62 1.02 10.65
C GLU A 136 -16.68 0.41 9.74
N ARG A 137 -16.29 -0.18 8.59
CA ARG A 137 -17.21 -0.58 7.51
C ARG A 137 -17.01 -2.04 7.13
N LYS A 138 -18.10 -2.70 6.74
CA LYS A 138 -18.10 -4.05 6.18
C LYS A 138 -18.08 -4.08 4.66
N ASP A 139 -18.48 -2.99 4.01
CA ASP A 139 -18.53 -2.83 2.56
C ASP A 139 -17.24 -2.21 1.99
N THR A 140 -16.10 -2.71 2.45
CA THR A 140 -14.78 -2.16 2.13
C THR A 140 -14.03 -3.07 1.14
N ILE A 141 -13.51 -2.47 0.09
CA ILE A 141 -12.62 -3.09 -0.90
C ILE A 141 -11.29 -2.34 -0.86
N VAL A 142 -10.20 -3.02 -0.57
CA VAL A 142 -8.86 -2.40 -0.52
C VAL A 142 -8.00 -2.91 -1.65
N VAL A 143 -7.54 -2.02 -2.51
CA VAL A 143 -6.52 -2.34 -3.52
C VAL A 143 -5.14 -2.05 -2.94
N ALA A 144 -4.32 -3.09 -2.83
CA ALA A 144 -3.04 -3.03 -2.14
C ALA A 144 -1.88 -3.58 -3.00
N THR A 145 -0.66 -3.20 -2.61
CA THR A 145 0.55 -3.85 -3.12
C THR A 145 1.22 -4.65 -2.00
N VAL A 146 2.35 -5.27 -2.30
CA VAL A 146 3.18 -5.99 -1.32
C VAL A 146 3.57 -5.13 -0.10
N SER A 147 3.40 -3.81 -0.16
CA SER A 147 3.56 -2.93 1.02
C SER A 147 2.59 -3.26 2.16
N SER A 148 1.52 -3.99 1.90
CA SER A 148 0.54 -4.46 2.88
C SER A 148 1.09 -5.47 3.89
N ILE A 149 2.16 -6.19 3.56
CA ILE A 149 2.81 -7.16 4.46
C ILE A 149 3.90 -6.53 5.34
N TYR A 150 4.19 -5.24 5.17
CA TYR A 150 5.13 -4.51 6.02
C TYR A 150 4.47 -4.04 7.31
N GLY A 151 5.30 -3.92 8.37
CA GLY A 151 4.84 -3.52 9.69
C GLY A 151 4.05 -2.22 9.70
N LEU A 152 2.93 -2.26 10.43
CA LEU A 152 2.10 -1.14 10.84
C LEU A 152 2.05 -1.07 12.37
N GLY A 153 1.39 -0.08 12.95
CA GLY A 153 1.01 -0.12 14.36
C GLY A 153 0.04 -1.28 14.63
N ALA A 154 0.11 -1.86 15.82
CA ALA A 154 -0.84 -2.90 16.21
C ALA A 154 -2.28 -2.33 16.25
N PRO A 155 -3.28 -3.06 15.71
CA PRO A 155 -4.68 -2.60 15.68
C PRO A 155 -5.20 -2.18 17.04
N GLU A 156 -4.90 -2.95 18.10
CA GLU A 156 -5.35 -2.65 19.47
C GLU A 156 -4.75 -1.34 20.00
N SER A 157 -3.48 -1.08 19.73
CA SER A 157 -2.81 0.17 20.12
C SER A 157 -3.35 1.35 19.34
N TYR A 158 -3.58 1.17 18.04
CA TYR A 158 -4.16 2.18 17.15
C TYR A 158 -5.58 2.55 17.60
N LEU A 159 -6.43 1.55 17.90
CA LEU A 159 -7.80 1.76 18.38
C LEU A 159 -7.86 2.45 19.75
N LYS A 160 -6.93 2.16 20.67
CA LYS A 160 -6.85 2.85 21.98
C LYS A 160 -6.57 4.34 21.84
N MET A 161 -5.95 4.76 20.76
CA MET A 161 -5.64 6.16 20.51
C MET A 161 -6.78 6.92 19.81
N VAL A 162 -7.79 6.24 19.28
CA VAL A 162 -8.92 6.87 18.61
C VAL A 162 -9.74 7.70 19.59
N VAL A 163 -10.10 8.92 19.20
CA VAL A 163 -10.96 9.80 20.00
C VAL A 163 -12.39 9.71 19.48
N HIS A 164 -13.26 9.18 20.32
CA HIS A 164 -14.71 9.19 20.07
C HIS A 164 -15.35 10.36 20.78
N LEU A 165 -16.25 11.07 20.12
CA LEU A 165 -17.01 12.20 20.62
C LEU A 165 -18.47 12.01 20.25
N ASP A 166 -19.34 12.08 21.26
CA ASP A 166 -20.78 12.11 21.07
C ASP A 166 -21.30 13.52 21.44
N ARG A 167 -22.35 13.96 20.75
CA ARG A 167 -23.08 15.17 21.15
C ARG A 167 -23.66 14.97 22.56
N GLY A 168 -23.42 15.91 23.47
CA GLY A 168 -23.81 15.82 24.87
C GLY A 168 -22.72 15.24 25.79
N ASP A 169 -21.58 14.78 25.24
CA ASP A 169 -20.45 14.34 26.06
C ASP A 169 -19.89 15.50 26.90
N THR A 170 -19.53 15.19 28.16
CA THR A 170 -18.87 16.12 29.05
C THR A 170 -17.35 15.92 28.95
N VAL A 171 -16.69 16.75 28.17
CA VAL A 171 -15.24 16.75 27.92
C VAL A 171 -14.74 18.18 27.91
N SER A 172 -13.75 18.51 28.75
CA SER A 172 -13.21 19.87 28.68
C SER A 172 -12.47 20.09 27.35
N GLN A 173 -12.58 21.32 26.81
CA GLN A 173 -11.83 21.71 25.60
C GLN A 173 -10.32 21.44 25.77
N ARG A 174 -9.76 21.66 26.97
CA ARG A 174 -8.36 21.38 27.28
C ARG A 174 -8.01 19.89 27.14
N ASP A 175 -8.88 19.00 27.64
CA ASP A 175 -8.65 17.56 27.57
C ASP A 175 -8.75 17.08 26.12
N LEU A 176 -9.67 17.63 25.32
CA LEU A 176 -9.72 17.33 23.88
C LEU A 176 -8.44 17.75 23.18
N VAL A 177 -7.93 18.96 23.43
CA VAL A 177 -6.67 19.46 22.84
C VAL A 177 -5.48 18.58 23.24
N LEU A 178 -5.41 18.10 24.49
CA LEU A 178 -4.38 17.17 24.93
C LEU A 178 -4.47 15.83 24.20
N ARG A 179 -5.69 15.28 24.03
CA ARG A 179 -5.91 14.06 23.24
C ARG A 179 -5.49 14.24 21.78
N LEU A 180 -5.86 15.35 21.13
CA LEU A 180 -5.45 15.63 19.75
C LEU A 180 -3.92 15.73 19.61
N SER A 181 -3.26 16.34 20.58
CA SER A 181 -1.79 16.40 20.62
C SER A 181 -1.17 15.01 20.80
N ALA A 182 -1.78 14.13 21.60
CA ALA A 182 -1.37 12.75 21.76
C ALA A 182 -1.55 11.94 20.46
N LEU A 183 -2.54 12.26 19.62
CA LEU A 183 -2.73 11.72 18.26
C LEU A 183 -1.73 12.29 17.25
N GLN A 184 -0.78 13.14 17.67
CA GLN A 184 0.21 13.85 16.85
C GLN A 184 -0.39 14.91 15.90
N TYR A 185 -1.59 15.40 16.17
CA TYR A 185 -2.12 16.59 15.51
C TYR A 185 -1.40 17.84 15.99
N THR A 186 -1.15 18.75 15.05
CA THR A 186 -0.45 20.00 15.35
C THR A 186 -1.48 21.14 15.46
N ARG A 187 -1.40 21.94 16.52
CA ARG A 187 -2.19 23.17 16.60
C ARG A 187 -1.66 24.18 15.59
N ASN A 188 -2.53 24.63 14.70
CA ASN A 188 -2.20 25.68 13.73
C ASN A 188 -3.46 26.52 13.44
N ASP A 189 -3.46 27.73 14.01
CA ASP A 189 -4.60 28.64 13.90
C ASP A 189 -4.58 29.44 12.57
N LEU A 190 -3.44 29.48 11.85
CA LEU A 190 -3.23 30.23 10.62
C LEU A 190 -3.34 29.36 9.36
N ASP A 191 -2.61 28.23 9.35
CA ASP A 191 -2.57 27.28 8.22
C ASP A 191 -3.31 26.01 8.62
N PHE A 192 -4.64 26.02 8.36
CA PHE A 192 -5.53 24.92 8.70
C PHE A 192 -5.53 23.87 7.58
N ARG A 193 -4.75 22.82 7.79
CA ARG A 193 -4.53 21.74 6.83
C ARG A 193 -4.67 20.37 7.49
N ARG A 194 -4.55 19.31 6.69
CA ARG A 194 -4.64 17.91 7.15
C ARG A 194 -3.76 17.66 8.39
N ALA A 195 -4.29 16.90 9.34
CA ALA A 195 -3.66 16.59 10.63
C ALA A 195 -3.30 17.82 11.49
N THR A 196 -4.07 18.92 11.35
CA THR A 196 -4.00 20.06 12.25
C THR A 196 -5.33 20.29 12.96
N PHE A 197 -5.28 21.02 14.05
CA PHE A 197 -6.48 21.56 14.70
C PHE A 197 -6.27 23.04 15.05
N ARG A 198 -7.35 23.77 15.19
CA ARG A 198 -7.36 25.16 15.65
C ARG A 198 -8.42 25.38 16.72
N VAL A 199 -8.20 26.36 17.56
CA VAL A 199 -9.10 26.68 18.67
C VAL A 199 -9.52 28.16 18.58
N ARG A 200 -10.83 28.41 18.53
CA ARG A 200 -11.40 29.76 18.46
C ARG A 200 -12.56 29.89 19.44
N GLY A 201 -12.32 30.52 20.59
CA GLY A 201 -13.34 30.60 21.65
C GLY A 201 -13.74 29.19 22.11
N ASP A 202 -15.03 28.91 22.10
CA ASP A 202 -15.61 27.63 22.52
C ASP A 202 -15.71 26.61 21.33
N THR A 203 -14.93 26.83 20.26
CA THR A 203 -14.94 25.97 19.07
C THR A 203 -13.56 25.37 18.85
N VAL A 204 -13.50 24.05 18.60
CA VAL A 204 -12.34 23.34 18.11
C VAL A 204 -12.62 22.79 16.74
N ASP A 205 -11.90 23.27 15.74
CA ASP A 205 -11.93 22.72 14.38
C ASP A 205 -10.76 21.72 14.21
N VAL A 206 -11.04 20.53 13.72
CA VAL A 206 -10.06 19.47 13.47
C VAL A 206 -10.10 19.09 11.99
N TYR A 207 -8.93 19.10 11.32
CA TYR A 207 -8.81 18.57 9.97
C TYR A 207 -8.28 17.14 10.05
N PRO A 208 -9.13 16.11 9.88
CA PRO A 208 -8.70 14.72 10.06
C PRO A 208 -7.56 14.31 9.13
N ALA A 209 -6.72 13.41 9.61
CA ALA A 209 -5.57 12.93 8.86
C ALA A 209 -5.95 12.07 7.63
N ASP A 210 -7.14 11.47 7.68
CA ASP A 210 -7.73 10.60 6.67
C ASP A 210 -8.68 11.33 5.69
N SER A 211 -8.97 12.61 5.92
CA SER A 211 -9.88 13.41 5.09
C SER A 211 -9.12 14.31 4.11
N ASP A 212 -9.69 14.51 2.92
CA ASP A 212 -9.18 15.42 1.88
C ASP A 212 -10.10 16.63 1.62
N LYS A 213 -11.35 16.59 2.10
CA LYS A 213 -12.39 17.56 1.73
C LYS A 213 -13.12 18.20 2.90
N GLU A 214 -13.22 17.51 4.01
CA GLU A 214 -14.08 17.88 5.11
C GLU A 214 -13.28 17.98 6.41
N ALA A 215 -13.60 19.00 7.21
CA ALA A 215 -13.07 19.16 8.55
C ALA A 215 -14.20 19.05 9.58
N LEU A 216 -13.87 18.62 10.78
CA LEU A 216 -14.78 18.45 11.89
C LEU A 216 -14.79 19.70 12.75
N ARG A 217 -15.97 20.24 13.03
CA ARG A 217 -16.20 21.32 13.99
C ARG A 217 -16.85 20.79 15.25
N ILE A 218 -16.28 21.13 16.39
CA ILE A 218 -16.71 20.73 17.72
C ILE A 218 -16.99 22.01 18.49
N GLU A 219 -18.26 22.25 18.80
CA GLU A 219 -18.71 23.45 19.51
C GLU A 219 -19.08 23.05 20.95
N PHE A 220 -18.54 23.81 21.91
CA PHE A 220 -18.73 23.56 23.33
C PHE A 220 -19.65 24.58 23.97
N PHE A 221 -20.45 24.13 24.94
CA PHE A 221 -21.10 24.96 25.90
C PHE A 221 -20.56 24.59 27.30
N GLY A 222 -19.60 25.39 27.81
CA GLY A 222 -18.80 24.99 28.96
C GLY A 222 -17.94 23.76 28.64
N ASP A 223 -18.14 22.67 29.39
CA ASP A 223 -17.46 21.40 29.19
C ASP A 223 -18.33 20.36 28.47
N GLU A 224 -19.50 20.76 27.96
CA GLU A 224 -20.40 19.89 27.18
C GLU A 224 -20.21 20.11 25.68
N ILE A 225 -20.19 19.06 24.90
CA ILE A 225 -20.20 19.13 23.42
C ILE A 225 -21.63 19.41 22.96
N GLU A 226 -21.89 20.67 22.61
CA GLU A 226 -23.22 21.12 22.17
C GLU A 226 -23.51 20.64 20.74
N ARG A 227 -22.51 20.75 19.84
CA ARG A 227 -22.70 20.43 18.42
C ARG A 227 -21.43 19.83 17.78
N LEU A 228 -21.65 18.85 16.91
CA LEU A 228 -20.66 18.28 16.02
C LEU A 228 -21.10 18.46 14.57
N SER A 229 -20.24 18.95 13.71
CA SER A 229 -20.56 19.16 12.30
C SER A 229 -19.37 18.98 11.37
N TRP A 230 -19.63 18.42 10.19
CA TRP A 230 -18.68 18.47 9.09
C TRP A 230 -18.83 19.80 8.35
N PHE A 231 -17.73 20.41 8.00
CA PHE A 231 -17.69 21.66 7.25
C PHE A 231 -16.58 21.65 6.20
N ASP A 232 -16.76 22.45 5.16
CA ASP A 232 -15.75 22.70 4.13
C ASP A 232 -14.65 23.61 4.72
N PRO A 233 -13.40 23.15 4.83
CA PRO A 233 -12.31 23.92 5.44
C PRO A 233 -11.93 25.17 4.66
N LEU A 234 -12.23 25.24 3.35
CA LEU A 234 -11.94 26.40 2.50
C LEU A 234 -12.99 27.52 2.69
N THR A 235 -14.26 27.15 2.66
CA THR A 235 -15.37 28.12 2.73
C THR A 235 -15.89 28.35 4.14
N GLY A 236 -15.65 27.41 5.06
CA GLY A 236 -16.18 27.41 6.42
C GLY A 236 -17.66 27.02 6.51
N VAL A 237 -18.28 26.65 5.39
CA VAL A 237 -19.70 26.29 5.32
C VAL A 237 -19.92 24.91 5.94
N VAL A 238 -20.88 24.82 6.86
CA VAL A 238 -21.32 23.55 7.44
C VAL A 238 -22.02 22.71 6.37
N ILE A 239 -21.55 21.47 6.21
CA ILE A 239 -22.09 20.50 5.25
C ILE A 239 -23.26 19.77 5.91
N ASN A 240 -23.03 19.20 7.10
CA ASN A 240 -24.06 18.51 7.87
C ASN A 240 -23.69 18.44 9.35
N GLU A 241 -24.71 18.37 10.21
CA GLU A 241 -24.56 18.06 11.63
C GLU A 241 -24.57 16.54 11.84
N ILE A 242 -23.77 16.07 12.80
CA ILE A 242 -23.62 14.67 13.12
C ILE A 242 -23.80 14.43 14.62
N PRO A 243 -24.36 13.30 15.04
CA PRO A 243 -24.51 12.98 16.45
C PRO A 243 -23.22 12.47 17.09
N ARG A 244 -22.30 11.94 16.27
CA ARG A 244 -21.04 11.32 16.70
C ARG A 244 -19.93 11.59 15.71
N ALA A 245 -18.72 11.78 16.22
CA ALA A 245 -17.49 11.88 15.41
C ALA A 245 -16.41 10.96 15.96
N THR A 246 -15.55 10.48 15.07
CA THR A 246 -14.38 9.66 15.41
C THR A 246 -13.15 10.29 14.77
N ILE A 247 -12.11 10.58 15.57
CA ILE A 247 -10.85 11.15 15.11
C ILE A 247 -9.77 10.09 15.25
N PHE A 248 -9.15 9.73 14.13
CA PHE A 248 -8.07 8.75 14.05
C PHE A 248 -6.70 9.42 14.18
N PRO A 249 -5.66 8.69 14.64
CA PRO A 249 -4.29 9.19 14.74
C PRO A 249 -3.74 9.71 13.40
N LYS A 250 -2.79 10.64 13.47
CA LYS A 250 -2.10 11.20 12.30
C LYS A 250 -1.31 10.16 11.50
N THR A 251 -0.79 9.13 12.15
CA THR A 251 -0.01 8.06 11.52
C THR A 251 -0.34 6.70 12.13
N HIS A 252 -0.02 5.62 11.43
CA HIS A 252 -0.17 4.25 11.97
C HIS A 252 0.80 3.93 13.12
N TYR A 253 1.85 4.71 13.30
CA TYR A 253 2.92 4.49 14.28
C TYR A 253 2.78 5.30 15.55
N VAL A 254 1.59 5.86 15.80
CA VAL A 254 1.32 6.54 17.07
C VAL A 254 1.28 5.51 18.19
N THR A 255 2.16 5.68 19.15
CA THR A 255 2.25 4.83 20.34
C THR A 255 2.03 5.70 21.59
N PRO A 256 1.22 5.27 22.54
CA PRO A 256 1.04 6.02 23.79
C PRO A 256 2.38 6.31 24.46
N LYS A 257 2.57 7.54 24.96
CA LYS A 257 3.83 7.96 25.61
C LYS A 257 4.22 7.02 26.75
N GLU A 258 3.24 6.49 27.47
CA GLU A 258 3.44 5.51 28.52
C GLU A 258 4.09 4.22 27.98
N THR A 259 3.62 3.69 26.84
CA THR A 259 4.21 2.53 26.19
C THR A 259 5.65 2.78 25.76
N VAL A 260 5.93 3.96 25.18
CA VAL A 260 7.31 4.36 24.82
C VAL A 260 8.20 4.41 26.05
N THR A 261 7.70 4.97 27.17
CA THR A 261 8.48 5.06 28.41
C THR A 261 8.74 3.68 29.03
N ASN A 262 7.73 2.81 29.01
CA ASN A 262 7.80 1.47 29.60
C ASN A 262 8.75 0.53 28.85
N CYS A 263 8.98 0.71 27.55
CA CYS A 263 9.88 -0.15 26.78
C CYS A 263 11.37 0.24 26.88
N ILE A 264 11.70 1.43 27.43
CA ILE A 264 13.08 1.91 27.54
C ILE A 264 13.99 0.99 28.40
N PRO A 265 13.54 0.44 29.54
CA PRO A 265 14.35 -0.52 30.31
C PRO A 265 14.76 -1.74 29.47
N ASP A 266 13.83 -2.34 28.73
CA ASP A 266 14.09 -3.54 27.89
C ASP A 266 15.11 -3.23 26.79
N ILE A 267 14.99 -2.05 26.15
CA ILE A 267 15.95 -1.57 25.14
C ILE A 267 17.35 -1.42 25.76
N LYS A 268 17.46 -0.91 27.00
CA LYS A 268 18.74 -0.78 27.70
C LYS A 268 19.35 -2.11 28.07
N ASP A 269 18.54 -3.07 28.47
CA ASP A 269 19.01 -4.42 28.82
C ASP A 269 19.53 -5.15 27.56
N GLU A 270 18.83 -5.00 26.42
CA GLU A 270 19.34 -5.52 25.12
C GLU A 270 20.66 -4.81 24.74
N LEU A 271 20.72 -3.49 24.85
CA LEU A 271 21.94 -2.73 24.56
C LEU A 271 23.11 -3.23 25.41
N LYS A 272 22.93 -3.37 26.72
CA LYS A 272 23.96 -3.87 27.63
C LYS A 272 24.49 -5.23 27.19
N SER A 273 23.59 -6.19 26.95
CA SER A 273 23.94 -7.54 26.53
C SER A 273 24.69 -7.54 25.19
N ARG A 274 24.25 -6.69 24.24
CA ARG A 274 24.89 -6.57 22.93
C ARG A 274 26.27 -5.92 23.02
N LEU A 275 26.46 -4.92 23.87
CA LEU A 275 27.76 -4.29 24.09
C LEU A 275 28.77 -5.26 24.72
N GLU A 276 28.35 -6.09 25.66
CA GLU A 276 29.20 -7.15 26.25
C GLU A 276 29.63 -8.11 25.14
N PHE A 277 28.71 -8.63 24.33
CA PHE A 277 29.01 -9.50 23.18
C PHE A 277 30.00 -8.86 22.19
N LEU A 278 29.81 -7.59 21.82
CA LEU A 278 30.69 -6.91 20.86
C LEU A 278 32.10 -6.71 21.42
N LYS A 279 32.23 -6.38 22.71
CA LYS A 279 33.53 -6.21 23.41
C LYS A 279 34.28 -7.55 23.51
N GLU A 280 33.59 -8.62 23.87
CA GLU A 280 34.18 -9.98 23.94
C GLU A 280 34.72 -10.45 22.57
N ASN A 281 34.10 -10.00 21.50
CA ASN A 281 34.53 -10.30 20.12
C ASN A 281 35.47 -9.24 19.52
N ASN A 282 36.06 -8.36 20.35
CA ASN A 282 36.96 -7.27 19.95
C ASN A 282 36.39 -6.28 18.92
N LYS A 283 35.06 -6.14 18.82
CA LYS A 283 34.35 -5.19 17.96
C LYS A 283 34.10 -3.87 18.72
N LEU A 284 35.19 -3.15 19.04
CA LEU A 284 35.11 -1.98 19.92
C LEU A 284 34.49 -0.76 19.24
N VAL A 285 34.73 -0.57 17.95
CA VAL A 285 34.14 0.52 17.15
C VAL A 285 32.64 0.33 17.00
N GLU A 286 32.22 -0.90 16.71
CA GLU A 286 30.81 -1.27 16.62
C GLU A 286 30.09 -1.09 17.96
N ALA A 287 30.76 -1.45 19.05
CA ALA A 287 30.20 -1.25 20.41
C ALA A 287 30.01 0.24 20.74
N GLN A 288 31.00 1.09 20.45
CA GLN A 288 30.87 2.53 20.67
C GLN A 288 29.75 3.13 19.82
N ARG A 289 29.73 2.84 18.52
CA ARG A 289 28.70 3.31 17.57
C ARG A 289 27.29 2.96 18.04
N LEU A 290 27.09 1.69 18.41
CA LEU A 290 25.80 1.20 18.88
C LEU A 290 25.36 1.90 20.17
N GLN A 291 26.30 2.08 21.11
CA GLN A 291 26.04 2.72 22.40
C GLN A 291 25.62 4.19 22.21
N GLU A 292 26.37 4.95 21.44
CA GLU A 292 26.10 6.36 21.17
C GLU A 292 24.73 6.52 20.48
N ARG A 293 24.48 5.77 19.44
CA ARG A 293 23.21 5.84 18.69
C ARG A 293 22.01 5.46 19.53
N THR A 294 22.08 4.34 20.26
CA THR A 294 20.94 3.88 21.06
C THR A 294 20.66 4.80 22.23
N ASN A 295 21.68 5.34 22.89
CA ASN A 295 21.49 6.31 23.98
C ASN A 295 20.83 7.60 23.47
N TYR A 296 21.24 8.09 22.30
CA TYR A 296 20.62 9.24 21.65
C TYR A 296 19.15 8.99 21.33
N ASP A 297 18.84 7.84 20.72
CA ASP A 297 17.47 7.45 20.40
C ASP A 297 16.59 7.36 21.67
N ILE A 298 17.13 6.81 22.77
CA ILE A 298 16.44 6.74 24.07
C ILE A 298 16.15 8.12 24.64
N GLU A 299 17.11 9.06 24.55
CA GLU A 299 16.92 10.43 25.00
C GLU A 299 15.79 11.12 24.23
N MET A 300 15.81 11.01 22.90
CA MET A 300 14.76 11.54 22.04
C MET A 300 13.38 10.94 22.36
N MET A 301 13.31 9.63 22.58
CA MET A 301 12.06 8.96 22.96
C MET A 301 11.52 9.46 24.32
N ARG A 302 12.40 9.76 25.28
CA ARG A 302 11.97 10.31 26.59
C ARG A 302 11.42 11.72 26.50
N GLU A 303 12.16 12.58 25.79
CA GLU A 303 11.82 14.01 25.71
C GLU A 303 10.65 14.27 24.75
N LEU A 304 10.73 13.71 23.55
CA LEU A 304 9.78 13.99 22.47
C LEU A 304 8.71 12.90 22.29
N GLY A 305 8.89 11.71 22.92
CA GLY A 305 8.03 10.53 22.65
C GLY A 305 8.31 9.86 21.31
N TYR A 306 9.37 10.26 20.60
CA TYR A 306 9.71 9.81 19.26
C TYR A 306 11.21 9.92 19.00
N CYS A 307 11.78 9.06 18.14
CA CYS A 307 13.12 9.21 17.57
C CYS A 307 13.12 8.86 16.08
N GLN A 308 14.14 9.34 15.36
CA GLN A 308 14.31 8.98 13.95
C GLN A 308 14.67 7.49 13.83
N GLY A 309 13.83 6.72 13.10
CA GLY A 309 13.98 5.28 12.99
C GLY A 309 13.36 4.50 14.15
N ILE A 310 12.35 5.08 14.81
CA ILE A 310 11.62 4.45 15.93
C ILE A 310 11.05 3.07 15.56
N GLU A 311 10.82 2.81 14.29
CA GLU A 311 10.40 1.52 13.76
C GLU A 311 11.40 0.38 14.06
N ASN A 312 12.67 0.69 14.28
CA ASN A 312 13.68 -0.30 14.68
C ASN A 312 13.47 -0.84 16.11
N TYR A 313 12.68 -0.15 16.90
CA TYR A 313 12.26 -0.57 18.24
C TYR A 313 10.82 -1.14 18.26
N SER A 314 10.23 -1.41 17.09
CA SER A 314 8.84 -1.86 16.95
C SER A 314 8.49 -3.11 17.75
N ARG A 315 9.43 -4.02 17.96
CA ARG A 315 9.25 -5.20 18.81
C ARG A 315 8.84 -4.81 20.22
N TYR A 316 9.56 -3.88 20.83
CA TYR A 316 9.29 -3.39 22.19
C TYR A 316 8.02 -2.55 22.25
N LEU A 317 7.82 -1.67 21.27
CA LEU A 317 6.64 -0.80 21.19
C LEU A 317 5.33 -1.57 21.02
N SER A 318 5.38 -2.75 20.40
CA SER A 318 4.22 -3.62 20.21
C SER A 318 4.13 -4.76 21.25
N GLY A 319 5.08 -4.86 22.18
CA GLY A 319 5.09 -5.90 23.22
C GLY A 319 5.27 -7.33 22.70
N ARG A 320 5.88 -7.49 21.52
CA ARG A 320 6.08 -8.81 20.88
C ARG A 320 7.32 -9.52 21.41
N ASN A 321 7.27 -10.85 21.35
CA ASN A 321 8.44 -11.66 21.60
C ASN A 321 9.43 -11.62 20.42
N PRO A 322 10.73 -11.94 20.65
CA PRO A 322 11.70 -12.05 19.57
C PRO A 322 11.26 -13.00 18.47
N GLY A 323 11.30 -12.53 17.22
CA GLY A 323 10.96 -13.33 16.04
C GLY A 323 9.48 -13.41 15.69
N GLU A 324 8.57 -12.88 16.52
CA GLU A 324 7.14 -12.78 16.20
C GLU A 324 6.90 -11.87 14.99
N SER A 325 5.84 -12.18 14.21
CA SER A 325 5.44 -11.38 13.05
C SER A 325 5.03 -9.97 13.45
N PRO A 326 5.45 -8.94 12.70
CA PRO A 326 4.97 -7.58 12.93
C PRO A 326 3.50 -7.47 12.55
N PRO A 327 2.72 -6.64 13.26
CA PRO A 327 1.38 -6.29 12.81
C PRO A 327 1.45 -5.62 11.44
N CYS A 328 0.56 -5.96 10.55
CA CYS A 328 0.50 -5.43 9.18
C CYS A 328 -0.96 -5.16 8.77
N LEU A 329 -1.21 -4.85 7.49
CA LEU A 329 -2.58 -4.63 7.03
C LEU A 329 -3.49 -5.85 7.25
N PHE A 330 -2.95 -7.07 7.17
CA PHE A 330 -3.72 -8.30 7.34
C PHE A 330 -4.26 -8.47 8.76
N ASP A 331 -3.71 -7.80 9.77
CA ASP A 331 -4.25 -7.78 11.13
C ASP A 331 -5.48 -6.86 11.28
N TYR A 332 -5.70 -5.96 10.31
CA TYR A 332 -6.89 -5.09 10.26
C TYR A 332 -8.04 -5.68 9.43
N ILE A 333 -7.76 -6.73 8.67
CA ILE A 333 -8.72 -7.34 7.75
C ILE A 333 -9.69 -8.24 8.51
N PRO A 334 -11.01 -8.15 8.27
CA PRO A 334 -11.97 -9.08 8.80
C PRO A 334 -11.67 -10.54 8.39
N LYS A 335 -11.91 -11.49 9.28
CA LYS A 335 -11.60 -12.91 9.04
C LYS A 335 -12.40 -13.54 7.90
N ASP A 336 -13.53 -12.96 7.57
CA ASP A 336 -14.43 -13.36 6.48
C ASP A 336 -14.12 -12.63 5.17
N ALA A 337 -13.09 -11.81 5.11
CA ALA A 337 -12.68 -11.14 3.87
C ALA A 337 -12.19 -12.12 2.80
N ILE A 338 -12.18 -11.68 1.55
CA ILE A 338 -11.63 -12.41 0.40
C ILE A 338 -10.35 -11.71 -0.05
N VAL A 339 -9.31 -12.48 -0.34
CA VAL A 339 -8.05 -11.94 -0.89
C VAL A 339 -7.91 -12.36 -2.35
N PHE A 340 -8.00 -11.40 -3.25
CA PHE A 340 -7.64 -11.59 -4.65
C PHE A 340 -6.16 -11.25 -4.85
N ILE A 341 -5.42 -12.12 -5.52
CA ILE A 341 -4.01 -11.89 -5.84
C ILE A 341 -3.93 -11.76 -7.37
N ASP A 342 -3.94 -10.51 -7.86
CA ASP A 342 -3.88 -10.25 -9.28
C ASP A 342 -2.47 -10.43 -9.82
N GLU A 343 -2.37 -10.93 -11.06
CA GLU A 343 -1.12 -11.39 -11.67
C GLU A 343 -0.30 -12.25 -10.67
N SER A 344 -0.95 -13.27 -10.11
CA SER A 344 -0.44 -14.07 -8.99
C SER A 344 0.91 -14.71 -9.26
N HIS A 345 1.18 -15.08 -10.53
CA HIS A 345 2.46 -15.63 -10.97
C HIS A 345 3.65 -14.68 -10.72
N VAL A 346 3.39 -13.37 -10.55
CA VAL A 346 4.37 -12.34 -10.15
C VAL A 346 4.22 -11.98 -8.67
N SER A 347 2.98 -11.77 -8.21
CA SER A 347 2.68 -11.27 -6.86
C SER A 347 3.09 -12.26 -5.77
N VAL A 348 2.85 -13.55 -5.95
CA VAL A 348 3.18 -14.59 -4.96
C VAL A 348 4.70 -14.73 -4.74
N PRO A 349 5.54 -14.86 -5.78
CA PRO A 349 7.00 -14.84 -5.62
C PRO A 349 7.53 -13.55 -4.98
N GLN A 350 6.90 -12.40 -5.29
CA GLN A 350 7.28 -11.11 -4.71
C GLN A 350 7.06 -11.07 -3.20
N ILE A 351 5.92 -11.57 -2.71
CA ILE A 351 5.66 -11.68 -1.26
C ILE A 351 6.76 -12.50 -0.58
N GLY A 352 7.13 -13.65 -1.15
CA GLY A 352 8.19 -14.51 -0.60
C GLY A 352 9.59 -13.89 -0.61
N ALA A 353 9.89 -13.04 -1.59
CA ALA A 353 11.22 -12.43 -1.74
C ALA A 353 11.45 -11.26 -0.77
N MET A 354 10.40 -10.53 -0.33
CA MET A 354 10.54 -9.32 0.48
C MET A 354 11.28 -9.54 1.79
N TYR A 355 10.95 -10.59 2.52
CA TYR A 355 11.59 -10.91 3.80
C TYR A 355 13.10 -11.16 3.65
N LYS A 356 13.51 -11.92 2.64
CA LYS A 356 14.93 -12.31 2.46
C LYS A 356 15.80 -11.09 2.17
N GLY A 357 15.33 -10.16 1.33
CA GLY A 357 16.06 -8.94 1.00
C GLY A 357 16.21 -8.00 2.20
N ASP A 358 15.13 -7.78 2.96
CA ASP A 358 15.15 -6.94 4.17
C ASP A 358 16.05 -7.53 5.25
N ARG A 359 15.97 -8.84 5.48
CA ARG A 359 16.75 -9.57 6.47
C ARG A 359 18.25 -9.46 6.23
N SER A 360 18.72 -9.74 5.02
CA SER A 360 20.14 -9.68 4.66
C SER A 360 20.74 -8.29 4.91
N ARG A 361 20.02 -7.24 4.51
CA ARG A 361 20.44 -5.85 4.74
C ARG A 361 20.54 -5.50 6.23
N LYS A 362 19.55 -5.88 7.03
CA LYS A 362 19.51 -5.58 8.47
C LYS A 362 20.51 -6.40 9.28
N GLU A 363 20.78 -7.64 8.90
CA GLU A 363 21.83 -8.43 9.55
C GLU A 363 23.18 -7.73 9.49
N THR A 364 23.53 -7.13 8.34
CA THR A 364 24.75 -6.34 8.19
C THR A 364 24.72 -5.11 9.12
N LEU A 365 23.61 -4.38 9.22
CA LEU A 365 23.51 -3.24 10.13
C LEU A 365 23.67 -3.63 11.61
N VAL A 366 23.12 -4.78 12.01
CA VAL A 366 23.25 -5.31 13.38
C VAL A 366 24.66 -5.82 13.65
N GLU A 367 25.28 -6.52 12.69
CA GLU A 367 26.63 -7.05 12.84
C GLU A 367 27.68 -5.95 13.05
N TYR A 368 27.54 -4.85 12.30
CA TYR A 368 28.47 -3.72 12.34
C TYR A 368 28.07 -2.59 13.32
N GLY A 369 27.15 -2.86 14.24
CA GLY A 369 26.82 -1.97 15.36
C GLY A 369 26.02 -0.72 14.97
N PHE A 370 25.31 -0.71 13.86
CA PHE A 370 24.41 0.40 13.49
C PHE A 370 23.04 0.26 14.12
N ARG A 371 22.58 -0.97 14.41
CA ARG A 371 21.28 -1.27 15.00
C ARG A 371 21.37 -2.39 16.04
N LEU A 372 20.43 -2.38 16.99
CA LEU A 372 20.23 -3.47 17.94
C LEU A 372 19.69 -4.73 17.22
N PRO A 373 19.91 -5.94 17.75
CA PRO A 373 19.34 -7.17 17.22
C PRO A 373 17.81 -7.12 17.07
N SER A 374 17.09 -6.43 17.95
CA SER A 374 15.64 -6.24 17.87
C SER A 374 15.16 -5.55 16.59
N ALA A 375 16.02 -4.78 15.92
CA ALA A 375 15.71 -4.16 14.62
C ALA A 375 15.42 -5.21 13.53
N LEU A 376 15.87 -6.46 13.69
CA LEU A 376 15.56 -7.58 12.79
C LEU A 376 14.08 -7.96 12.81
N ASP A 377 13.33 -7.59 13.86
CA ASP A 377 11.91 -7.87 14.02
C ASP A 377 11.01 -6.76 13.42
N ASN A 378 11.59 -5.64 13.00
CA ASN A 378 10.95 -4.70 12.11
C ASN A 378 11.15 -5.16 10.66
N ARG A 379 10.29 -5.98 10.15
CA ARG A 379 10.44 -6.72 8.89
C ARG A 379 9.09 -6.92 8.20
N PRO A 380 9.06 -7.21 6.91
CA PRO A 380 7.83 -7.74 6.30
C PRO A 380 7.51 -9.14 6.85
N LEU A 381 6.28 -9.58 6.65
CA LEU A 381 5.89 -10.96 6.93
C LEU A 381 6.78 -11.93 6.15
N LYS A 382 7.06 -13.08 6.75
CA LYS A 382 7.50 -14.25 5.99
C LYS A 382 6.33 -14.78 5.15
N PHE A 383 6.64 -15.55 4.13
CA PHE A 383 5.59 -16.09 3.25
C PHE A 383 4.59 -16.97 4.02
N GLU A 384 5.09 -17.83 4.88
CA GLU A 384 4.26 -18.72 5.70
C GLU A 384 3.40 -17.96 6.72
N GLU A 385 3.90 -16.83 7.26
CA GLU A 385 3.12 -15.96 8.15
C GLU A 385 1.99 -15.28 7.39
N TRP A 386 2.25 -14.83 6.16
CA TRP A 386 1.22 -14.27 5.29
C TRP A 386 0.16 -15.32 4.92
N GLU A 387 0.57 -16.55 4.60
CA GLU A 387 -0.37 -17.64 4.33
C GLU A 387 -1.31 -17.94 5.49
N MET A 388 -0.80 -17.86 6.73
CA MET A 388 -1.64 -18.08 7.93
C MET A 388 -2.61 -16.92 8.21
N LEU A 389 -2.22 -15.69 7.88
CA LEU A 389 -3.04 -14.50 8.15
C LEU A 389 -4.06 -14.23 7.04
N ALA A 390 -3.70 -14.52 5.79
CA ALA A 390 -4.57 -14.29 4.65
C ALA A 390 -5.76 -15.25 4.69
N PRO A 391 -7.01 -14.75 4.66
CA PRO A 391 -8.20 -15.60 4.61
C PRO A 391 -8.31 -16.33 3.26
N GLN A 392 -9.53 -16.71 2.83
CA GLN A 392 -9.73 -17.38 1.54
C GLN A 392 -9.15 -16.56 0.37
N ARG A 393 -8.43 -17.22 -0.52
CA ARG A 393 -7.63 -16.59 -1.59
C ARG A 393 -8.10 -17.02 -2.97
N ILE A 394 -8.16 -16.05 -3.87
CA ILE A 394 -8.39 -16.29 -5.30
C ILE A 394 -7.18 -15.74 -6.05
N TYR A 395 -6.40 -16.65 -6.65
CA TYR A 395 -5.26 -16.33 -7.49
C TYR A 395 -5.75 -16.04 -8.89
N VAL A 396 -5.47 -14.85 -9.40
CA VAL A 396 -5.92 -14.39 -10.72
C VAL A 396 -4.72 -14.26 -11.64
N SER A 397 -4.70 -15.04 -12.73
CA SER A 397 -3.59 -15.01 -13.68
C SER A 397 -3.99 -15.56 -15.04
N ALA A 398 -3.35 -15.07 -16.10
CA ALA A 398 -3.41 -15.70 -17.43
C ALA A 398 -2.43 -16.89 -17.53
N THR A 399 -1.38 -16.88 -16.71
CA THR A 399 -0.27 -17.85 -16.73
C THR A 399 0.10 -18.30 -15.33
N PRO A 400 -0.78 -19.04 -14.61
CA PRO A 400 -0.51 -19.48 -13.25
C PRO A 400 0.81 -20.24 -13.14
N SER A 401 1.58 -19.94 -12.07
CA SER A 401 2.89 -20.53 -11.83
C SER A 401 2.79 -21.89 -11.15
N LYS A 402 3.93 -22.41 -10.73
CA LYS A 402 4.00 -23.70 -10.01
C LYS A 402 3.25 -23.65 -8.68
N TYR A 403 3.34 -22.53 -7.94
CA TYR A 403 2.71 -22.40 -6.64
C TYR A 403 1.19 -22.57 -6.71
N GLU A 404 0.52 -21.85 -7.60
CA GLU A 404 -0.93 -21.93 -7.79
C GLU A 404 -1.37 -23.35 -8.15
N LYS A 405 -0.65 -23.98 -9.08
CA LYS A 405 -0.95 -25.36 -9.56
C LYS A 405 -0.82 -26.42 -8.46
N GLU A 406 0.09 -26.23 -7.52
CA GLU A 406 0.33 -27.18 -6.41
C GLU A 406 -0.64 -26.98 -5.24
N HIS A 407 -1.17 -25.77 -5.04
CA HIS A 407 -1.98 -25.43 -3.86
C HIS A 407 -3.46 -25.19 -4.18
N GLN A 408 -3.87 -25.06 -5.46
CA GLN A 408 -5.26 -24.79 -5.79
C GLN A 408 -6.19 -25.94 -5.41
N ASP A 409 -7.23 -25.62 -4.64
CA ASP A 409 -8.35 -26.51 -4.35
C ASP A 409 -9.35 -26.55 -5.53
N ASN A 410 -9.41 -25.44 -6.28
CA ASN A 410 -10.32 -25.27 -7.42
C ASN A 410 -9.63 -24.47 -8.53
N LEU A 411 -9.81 -24.89 -9.77
CA LEU A 411 -9.37 -24.16 -10.97
C LEU A 411 -10.61 -23.74 -11.79
N VAL A 412 -10.76 -22.44 -11.95
CA VAL A 412 -11.84 -21.84 -12.73
C VAL A 412 -11.28 -21.17 -13.96
N GLU A 413 -11.76 -21.55 -15.13
CA GLU A 413 -11.27 -21.04 -16.40
C GLU A 413 -12.16 -19.91 -16.95
N LEU A 414 -11.52 -18.82 -17.35
CA LEU A 414 -12.13 -17.64 -17.97
C LEU A 414 -11.44 -17.37 -19.31
N ILE A 415 -11.72 -18.22 -20.29
CA ILE A 415 -10.97 -18.26 -21.57
C ILE A 415 -11.68 -17.57 -22.74
N ILE A 416 -12.97 -17.25 -22.58
CA ILE A 416 -13.74 -16.56 -23.61
C ILE A 416 -13.65 -15.05 -23.41
N ARG A 417 -13.24 -14.30 -24.44
CA ARG A 417 -13.30 -12.84 -24.45
C ARG A 417 -14.69 -12.39 -24.88
N PRO A 418 -15.46 -11.74 -23.99
CA PRO A 418 -16.81 -11.24 -24.32
C PRO A 418 -16.81 -10.22 -25.46
N THR A 419 -15.69 -9.53 -25.67
CA THR A 419 -15.51 -8.53 -26.74
C THR A 419 -15.44 -9.16 -28.13
N GLY A 420 -15.27 -10.48 -28.24
CA GLY A 420 -15.06 -11.18 -29.52
C GLY A 420 -13.70 -10.92 -30.16
N LEU A 421 -12.79 -10.20 -29.51
CA LEU A 421 -11.45 -9.95 -30.00
C LEU A 421 -10.62 -11.25 -29.94
N THR A 422 -10.13 -11.68 -31.10
CA THR A 422 -9.22 -12.83 -31.21
C THR A 422 -7.81 -12.44 -30.73
N ASP A 423 -6.97 -13.47 -30.47
CA ASP A 423 -5.54 -13.24 -30.30
C ASP A 423 -4.93 -12.64 -31.56
N PRO A 424 -3.92 -11.77 -31.42
CA PRO A 424 -3.22 -11.24 -32.57
C PRO A 424 -2.47 -12.36 -33.31
N ASP A 425 -2.38 -12.24 -34.64
CA ASP A 425 -1.55 -13.11 -35.43
C ASP A 425 -0.07 -12.96 -35.03
N VAL A 426 0.62 -14.08 -34.86
CA VAL A 426 2.02 -14.10 -34.46
C VAL A 426 2.87 -14.63 -35.59
N GLU A 427 3.80 -13.81 -36.07
CA GLU A 427 4.78 -14.19 -37.09
C GLU A 427 6.18 -14.28 -36.45
N ILE A 428 6.89 -15.40 -36.74
CA ILE A 428 8.26 -15.61 -36.29
C ILE A 428 9.21 -15.33 -37.45
N ARG A 429 10.11 -14.34 -37.24
CA ARG A 429 11.10 -13.91 -38.24
C ARG A 429 12.53 -14.11 -37.77
N PRO A 430 13.52 -14.21 -38.70
CA PRO A 430 14.93 -14.38 -38.35
C PRO A 430 15.50 -13.17 -37.58
N ALA A 431 16.22 -13.43 -36.49
CA ALA A 431 16.77 -12.36 -35.62
C ALA A 431 17.94 -11.60 -36.26
N HIS A 432 18.67 -12.16 -37.23
CA HIS A 432 19.85 -11.53 -37.83
C HIS A 432 19.55 -10.34 -38.73
N THR A 433 18.32 -10.20 -39.20
CA THR A 433 17.86 -9.05 -40.02
C THR A 433 16.78 -8.23 -39.31
N GLN A 434 16.59 -8.45 -38.02
CA GLN A 434 15.44 -7.93 -37.28
C GLN A 434 15.34 -6.41 -37.28
N ILE A 435 16.45 -5.68 -37.33
CA ILE A 435 16.42 -4.21 -37.28
C ILE A 435 15.90 -3.62 -38.59
N ASP A 436 16.41 -4.09 -39.73
CA ASP A 436 15.95 -3.63 -41.04
C ASP A 436 14.49 -4.03 -41.29
N ASP A 437 14.09 -5.21 -40.82
CA ASP A 437 12.74 -5.72 -40.90
C ASP A 437 11.77 -4.88 -40.06
N VAL A 438 12.14 -4.55 -38.81
CA VAL A 438 11.37 -3.65 -37.93
C VAL A 438 11.19 -2.26 -38.54
N ILE A 439 12.22 -1.68 -39.15
CA ILE A 439 12.11 -0.40 -39.86
C ILE A 439 11.09 -0.48 -41.00
N GLY A 440 11.14 -1.53 -41.77
CA GLY A 440 10.16 -1.79 -42.86
C GLY A 440 8.73 -1.81 -42.33
N GLU A 441 8.48 -2.62 -41.31
CA GLU A 441 7.15 -2.73 -40.66
C GLU A 441 6.71 -1.41 -40.04
N CYS A 442 7.60 -0.68 -39.34
CA CYS A 442 7.29 0.63 -38.80
C CYS A 442 6.84 1.61 -39.89
N ASN A 443 7.55 1.69 -40.99
CA ASN A 443 7.18 2.58 -42.11
C ASN A 443 5.81 2.21 -42.73
N GLU A 444 5.52 0.94 -42.88
CA GLU A 444 4.22 0.49 -43.38
C GLU A 444 3.07 0.86 -42.44
N ARG A 445 3.25 0.65 -41.12
CA ARG A 445 2.23 0.95 -40.13
C ARG A 445 2.03 2.47 -39.96
N VAL A 446 3.12 3.24 -39.92
CA VAL A 446 3.06 4.70 -39.84
C VAL A 446 2.34 5.30 -41.06
N ALA A 447 2.56 4.75 -42.25
CA ALA A 447 1.89 5.21 -43.49
C ALA A 447 0.37 5.11 -43.39
N ILE A 448 -0.16 4.11 -42.68
CA ILE A 448 -1.60 3.91 -42.45
C ILE A 448 -2.07 4.47 -41.11
N LYS A 449 -1.23 5.28 -40.43
CA LYS A 449 -1.49 5.93 -39.14
C LYS A 449 -1.73 4.98 -37.95
N GLU A 450 -1.17 3.78 -38.02
CA GLU A 450 -1.11 2.85 -36.90
C GLU A 450 0.10 3.16 -35.99
N ARG A 451 0.12 2.59 -34.81
CA ARG A 451 1.19 2.73 -33.82
C ARG A 451 1.90 1.41 -33.62
N VAL A 452 3.19 1.47 -33.32
CA VAL A 452 4.02 0.27 -33.14
C VAL A 452 4.57 0.26 -31.71
N LEU A 453 4.47 -0.92 -31.07
CA LEU A 453 5.12 -1.19 -29.78
C LEU A 453 6.26 -2.16 -30.02
N ILE A 454 7.47 -1.81 -29.56
CA ILE A 454 8.67 -2.65 -29.67
C ILE A 454 9.14 -2.99 -28.27
N THR A 455 9.40 -4.26 -27.97
CA THR A 455 10.03 -4.67 -26.73
C THR A 455 11.45 -5.17 -26.96
N THR A 456 12.35 -4.77 -26.09
CA THR A 456 13.78 -5.13 -26.11
C THR A 456 14.18 -5.81 -24.80
N LEU A 457 15.35 -6.45 -24.78
CA LEU A 457 15.84 -7.17 -23.62
C LEU A 457 16.54 -6.28 -22.59
N THR A 458 17.03 -5.10 -22.98
CA THR A 458 17.78 -4.22 -22.09
C THR A 458 17.42 -2.74 -22.30
N LYS A 459 17.62 -1.91 -21.25
CA LYS A 459 17.44 -0.44 -21.30
C LYS A 459 18.25 0.18 -22.43
N ARG A 460 19.54 -0.16 -22.49
CA ARG A 460 20.44 0.38 -23.51
C ARG A 460 19.98 0.02 -24.93
N MET A 461 19.52 -1.21 -25.14
CA MET A 461 18.98 -1.59 -26.44
C MET A 461 17.71 -0.81 -26.80
N ALA A 462 16.87 -0.46 -25.81
CA ALA A 462 15.71 0.37 -26.05
C ALA A 462 16.10 1.80 -26.45
N GLU A 463 17.08 2.38 -25.77
CA GLU A 463 17.62 3.72 -26.06
C GLU A 463 18.29 3.74 -27.45
N ASP A 464 19.26 2.83 -27.70
CA ASP A 464 19.98 2.73 -28.95
C ASP A 464 19.03 2.52 -30.15
N LEU A 465 18.01 1.66 -30.00
CA LEU A 465 17.02 1.42 -31.06
C LEU A 465 16.12 2.63 -31.30
N THR A 466 15.75 3.36 -30.26
CA THR A 466 14.94 4.59 -30.37
C THR A 466 15.71 5.67 -31.14
N ASP A 467 16.98 5.86 -30.81
CA ASP A 467 17.83 6.82 -31.49
C ASP A 467 17.96 6.43 -32.99
N TYR A 468 18.20 5.16 -33.27
CA TYR A 468 18.31 4.67 -34.63
C TYR A 468 17.01 4.82 -35.45
N LEU A 469 15.85 4.60 -34.85
CA LEU A 469 14.56 4.83 -35.50
C LEU A 469 14.35 6.33 -35.81
N ASN A 470 14.69 7.21 -34.88
CA ASN A 470 14.60 8.66 -35.10
C ASN A 470 15.57 9.15 -36.18
N GLU A 471 16.79 8.60 -36.28
CA GLU A 471 17.73 8.87 -37.34
C GLU A 471 17.17 8.44 -38.73
N ASN A 472 16.33 7.42 -38.75
CA ASN A 472 15.64 6.92 -39.96
C ASN A 472 14.27 7.59 -40.20
N ASN A 473 14.01 8.76 -39.56
CA ASN A 473 12.79 9.56 -39.71
C ASN A 473 11.51 8.87 -39.20
N ILE A 474 11.63 7.90 -38.31
CA ILE A 474 10.49 7.29 -37.60
C ILE A 474 10.41 7.91 -36.22
N SER A 475 9.31 8.60 -35.93
CA SER A 475 9.13 9.28 -34.64
C SER A 475 8.94 8.25 -33.51
N ALA A 476 9.98 8.04 -32.72
CA ALA A 476 10.02 7.04 -31.66
C ALA A 476 10.39 7.65 -30.29
N ARG A 477 9.83 7.05 -29.22
CA ARG A 477 10.24 7.29 -27.82
C ARG A 477 10.50 5.95 -27.14
N TYR A 478 11.37 5.95 -26.12
CA TYR A 478 11.58 4.77 -25.27
C TYR A 478 10.89 4.92 -23.91
N MET A 479 10.65 3.78 -23.25
CA MET A 479 10.10 3.70 -21.90
C MET A 479 10.74 2.55 -21.13
N HIS A 480 11.39 2.86 -19.99
CA HIS A 480 11.97 1.88 -19.08
C HIS A 480 11.88 2.33 -17.61
N SER A 481 12.46 1.56 -16.68
CA SER A 481 12.27 1.75 -15.23
C SER A 481 12.77 3.09 -14.69
N ASP A 482 13.70 3.77 -15.36
CA ASP A 482 14.30 5.02 -14.87
C ASP A 482 13.46 6.26 -15.22
N ILE A 483 12.40 6.09 -16.02
CA ILE A 483 11.46 7.16 -16.33
C ILE A 483 10.43 7.28 -15.20
N ASP A 484 10.19 8.50 -14.75
CA ASP A 484 9.22 8.79 -13.69
C ASP A 484 7.79 8.36 -14.05
N THR A 485 7.02 8.01 -13.04
CA THR A 485 5.64 7.51 -13.21
C THR A 485 4.75 8.51 -13.96
N VAL A 486 4.89 9.79 -13.68
CA VAL A 486 4.11 10.85 -14.36
C VAL A 486 4.49 10.91 -15.84
N GLU A 487 5.78 10.92 -16.14
CA GLU A 487 6.27 10.94 -17.51
C GLU A 487 5.84 9.70 -18.33
N ARG A 488 5.78 8.52 -17.69
CA ARG A 488 5.25 7.30 -18.34
C ARG A 488 3.81 7.46 -18.78
N VAL A 489 2.97 8.06 -17.93
CA VAL A 489 1.57 8.33 -18.28
C VAL A 489 1.47 9.28 -19.45
N GLU A 490 2.31 10.33 -19.49
CA GLU A 490 2.39 11.28 -20.60
C GLU A 490 2.84 10.61 -21.90
N ILE A 491 3.87 9.75 -21.86
CA ILE A 491 4.36 9.00 -23.02
C ILE A 491 3.24 8.13 -23.62
N ILE A 492 2.54 7.37 -22.79
CA ILE A 492 1.43 6.51 -23.25
C ILE A 492 0.30 7.35 -23.85
N ARG A 493 -0.06 8.46 -23.21
CA ARG A 493 -1.07 9.40 -23.72
C ARG A 493 -0.64 9.99 -25.06
N ASP A 494 0.61 10.42 -25.18
CA ASP A 494 1.14 11.03 -26.40
C ASP A 494 1.20 10.05 -27.56
N LEU A 495 1.52 8.76 -27.31
CA LEU A 495 1.40 7.71 -28.30
C LEU A 495 -0.05 7.56 -28.80
N ARG A 496 -1.02 7.50 -27.88
CA ARG A 496 -2.45 7.41 -28.22
C ARG A 496 -2.95 8.61 -29.04
N LEU A 497 -2.46 9.80 -28.72
CA LEU A 497 -2.78 11.03 -29.45
C LEU A 497 -2.04 11.15 -30.79
N GLY A 498 -1.09 10.27 -31.07
CA GLY A 498 -0.33 10.29 -32.32
C GLY A 498 0.73 11.38 -32.40
N LYS A 499 1.28 11.81 -31.28
CA LYS A 499 2.39 12.77 -31.24
C LYS A 499 3.72 12.14 -31.68
N PHE A 500 3.81 10.82 -31.56
CA PHE A 500 4.89 9.98 -32.09
C PHE A 500 4.29 8.60 -32.45
N ASP A 501 5.04 7.80 -33.21
CA ASP A 501 4.51 6.62 -33.87
C ASP A 501 4.94 5.29 -33.26
N VAL A 502 6.15 5.27 -32.66
CA VAL A 502 6.74 4.02 -32.15
C VAL A 502 7.15 4.21 -30.69
N LEU A 503 6.71 3.28 -29.84
CA LEU A 503 7.15 3.20 -28.45
C LEU A 503 8.05 1.97 -28.26
N VAL A 504 9.29 2.20 -27.83
CA VAL A 504 10.28 1.15 -27.54
C VAL A 504 10.38 0.95 -26.04
N GLY A 505 10.14 -0.25 -25.55
CA GLY A 505 10.18 -0.59 -24.11
C GLY A 505 11.04 -1.80 -23.82
N ILE A 506 11.09 -2.14 -22.54
CA ILE A 506 11.62 -3.41 -22.04
C ILE A 506 10.48 -4.19 -21.38
N ASN A 507 10.60 -5.50 -21.33
CA ASN A 507 9.61 -6.37 -20.69
C ASN A 507 9.40 -6.02 -19.20
#